data_c3ea479cd8b4c44eb0b1105cb77c9c3c
#
_entry.id   c3ea479cd8b4c44eb0b1105cb77c9c3c
#
_cell.length_a   1.000
_cell.length_b   1.000
_cell.length_c   1.000
_cell.angle_alpha   90.00
_cell.angle_beta   90.00
_cell.angle_gamma   90.00
#
_symmetry.space_group_name_H-M   'P 1'
#
loop_
_entity.id
_entity.type
_entity.pdbx_description
1 polymer ?
#
loop_
_entity_poly.entity_id
_entity_poly.type
_entity_poly.pdbx_seq_one_letter_code
_entity_poly.pdbx_strand_id
1 'polypeptide(L)'
;MVRAYKKKNEMWYEPADFARSNLKFECEMSRDDHGFLCGLLKEKHPSVIMEIGVAEGGTTLVIDTAMKMLGIVGKLFSIDISKELYCDRTKGTGFIYKESEKHWLEHEFIFGHTVADFIRDTKEIIDFVVLDTTHIVPGELLDFLAILPYLNNGTTVVLHDVFLNIARGLCNDPTLVSSSPWSIATKLLYSSVSGIKYSSEKNNSGEYVNISAFEITEQTREQVYNVFFALTHTWQYIPADWQIGEYKMVFGKEYDDECNRLFEYALESNKKIKKNESYYNNQGFHIPFREISYNSKVLLYGAGMLGRLIFREINETKYCRVVAWVDRNYEKMGSQIENPEMVFKIDYDFVLIAIEDISVYQSVRKALIERDDKLEKKILSHISIHF
;
A
#
# COMPACT_ATOMS: atom_id res chain seq x y z
N MET A 1 14.98 -27.09 -8.64
CA MET A 1 14.73 -26.07 -7.60
C MET A 1 16.00 -25.26 -7.46
N VAL A 2 16.09 -24.11 -8.14
CA VAL A 2 17.28 -23.24 -8.08
C VAL A 2 17.20 -22.47 -6.77
N ARG A 3 18.21 -22.60 -5.92
CA ARG A 3 18.31 -21.83 -4.67
C ARG A 3 18.47 -20.36 -5.04
N ALA A 4 17.49 -19.52 -4.71
CA ALA A 4 17.65 -18.08 -4.78
C ALA A 4 18.91 -17.69 -3.97
N TYR A 5 19.86 -17.06 -4.64
CA TYR A 5 21.08 -16.60 -3.98
C TYR A 5 20.73 -15.35 -3.18
N LYS A 6 20.74 -15.46 -1.85
CA LYS A 6 20.53 -14.30 -0.99
C LYS A 6 21.87 -13.63 -0.72
N LYS A 7 21.96 -12.36 -1.09
CA LYS A 7 23.07 -11.50 -0.69
C LYS A 7 22.67 -10.64 0.50
N LYS A 8 23.59 -10.42 1.41
CA LYS A 8 23.46 -9.43 2.48
C LYS A 8 23.79 -8.07 1.90
N ASN A 9 22.94 -7.09 2.11
CA ASN A 9 23.22 -5.69 1.78
C ASN A 9 23.85 -4.99 2.99
N GLU A 10 24.89 -4.20 2.75
CA GLU A 10 25.48 -3.32 3.76
C GLU A 10 24.67 -2.03 3.87
N MET A 11 24.26 -1.68 5.08
CA MET A 11 23.47 -0.48 5.33
C MET A 11 24.33 0.78 5.28
N TRP A 12 23.84 1.85 4.63
CA TRP A 12 24.53 3.14 4.60
C TRP A 12 23.57 4.27 5.01
N TYR A 13 23.68 4.70 6.27
CA TYR A 13 22.73 5.63 6.88
C TYR A 13 23.02 7.10 6.65
N GLU A 14 24.27 7.47 6.34
CA GLU A 14 24.72 8.86 6.27
C GLU A 14 23.87 9.74 5.34
N PRO A 15 23.53 9.33 4.10
CA PRO A 15 22.66 10.13 3.23
C PRO A 15 21.26 10.31 3.78
N ALA A 16 20.69 9.25 4.36
CA ALA A 16 19.37 9.29 4.95
C ALA A 16 19.33 10.23 6.17
N ASP A 17 20.32 10.17 7.03
CA ASP A 17 20.44 11.04 8.20
C ASP A 17 20.61 12.50 7.79
N PHE A 18 21.43 12.77 6.76
CA PHE A 18 21.62 14.12 6.23
C PHE A 18 20.33 14.67 5.61
N ALA A 19 19.68 13.89 4.74
CA ALA A 19 18.42 14.32 4.11
C ALA A 19 17.35 14.59 5.18
N ARG A 20 17.19 13.68 6.15
CA ARG A 20 16.19 13.81 7.23
C ARG A 20 16.46 15.02 8.13
N SER A 21 17.70 15.38 8.40
CA SER A 21 18.04 16.56 9.22
C SER A 21 17.56 17.86 8.57
N ASN A 22 17.37 17.87 7.25
CA ASN A 22 16.91 19.02 6.47
C ASN A 22 15.41 18.95 6.11
N LEU A 23 14.72 17.84 6.40
CA LEU A 23 13.30 17.69 6.14
C LEU A 23 12.46 18.45 7.19
N LYS A 24 11.47 19.20 6.72
CA LYS A 24 10.47 19.85 7.58
C LYS A 24 9.34 18.89 8.00
N PHE A 25 9.27 17.72 7.38
CA PHE A 25 8.22 16.72 7.55
C PHE A 25 8.83 15.34 7.78
N GLU A 26 8.11 14.46 8.47
CA GLU A 26 8.48 13.04 8.58
C GLU A 26 8.31 12.34 7.23
N CYS A 27 9.29 11.52 6.84
CA CYS A 27 9.25 10.70 5.65
C CYS A 27 8.59 9.36 5.97
N GLU A 28 7.74 8.87 5.08
CA GLU A 28 7.01 7.60 5.27
C GLU A 28 7.96 6.39 5.33
N MET A 29 8.96 6.34 4.45
CA MET A 29 9.99 5.30 4.50
C MET A 29 10.87 5.47 5.74
N SER A 30 11.11 4.40 6.49
CA SER A 30 11.89 4.44 7.72
C SER A 30 13.37 4.80 7.48
N ARG A 31 14.08 5.17 8.54
CA ARG A 31 15.54 5.39 8.47
C ARG A 31 16.30 4.14 8.05
N ASP A 32 15.86 2.98 8.53
CA ASP A 32 16.50 1.69 8.21
C ASP A 32 16.25 1.29 6.76
N ASP A 33 15.03 1.53 6.23
CA ASP A 33 14.72 1.29 4.82
C ASP A 33 15.57 2.18 3.92
N HIS A 34 15.69 3.47 4.25
CA HIS A 34 16.61 4.37 3.54
C HIS A 34 18.07 3.92 3.65
N GLY A 35 18.50 3.43 4.80
CA GLY A 35 19.85 2.88 4.98
C GLY A 35 20.12 1.68 4.05
N PHE A 36 19.12 0.81 3.88
CA PHE A 36 19.19 -0.30 2.93
C PHE A 36 19.28 0.19 1.48
N LEU A 37 18.40 1.11 1.08
CA LEU A 37 18.40 1.71 -0.25
C LEU A 37 19.75 2.37 -0.57
N CYS A 38 20.26 3.19 0.34
CA CYS A 38 21.55 3.88 0.16
C CYS A 38 22.72 2.90 0.09
N GLY A 39 22.68 1.79 0.83
CA GLY A 39 23.66 0.72 0.74
C GLY A 39 23.71 0.10 -0.65
N LEU A 40 22.54 -0.14 -1.27
CA LEU A 40 22.47 -0.63 -2.65
C LEU A 40 22.97 0.41 -3.66
N LEU A 41 22.59 1.69 -3.51
CA LEU A 41 23.11 2.76 -4.36
C LEU A 41 24.64 2.82 -4.30
N LYS A 42 25.22 2.67 -3.10
CA LYS A 42 26.67 2.62 -2.88
C LYS A 42 27.32 1.37 -3.48
N GLU A 43 26.65 0.21 -3.49
CA GLU A 43 27.17 -1.03 -4.12
C GLU A 43 27.09 -0.97 -5.65
N LYS A 44 25.97 -0.45 -6.18
CA LYS A 44 25.63 -0.55 -7.60
C LYS A 44 26.13 0.60 -8.46
N HIS A 45 26.34 1.78 -7.87
CA HIS A 45 26.74 3.00 -8.60
C HIS A 45 25.87 3.27 -9.83
N PRO A 46 24.52 3.33 -9.72
CA PRO A 46 23.67 3.48 -10.88
C PRO A 46 23.83 4.84 -11.55
N SER A 47 23.59 4.88 -12.86
CA SER A 47 23.61 6.11 -13.65
C SER A 47 22.22 6.63 -13.96
N VAL A 48 21.24 5.72 -14.16
CA VAL A 48 19.86 6.09 -14.46
C VAL A 48 18.94 5.35 -13.50
N ILE A 49 18.26 6.12 -12.67
CA ILE A 49 17.39 5.63 -11.61
C ILE A 49 15.94 5.93 -11.98
N MET A 50 15.05 4.98 -11.74
CA MET A 50 13.60 5.15 -11.85
C MET A 50 12.94 4.87 -10.50
N GLU A 51 12.26 5.86 -9.98
CA GLU A 51 11.42 5.77 -8.79
C GLU A 51 9.95 5.73 -9.22
N ILE A 52 9.22 4.72 -8.78
CA ILE A 52 7.80 4.51 -9.08
C ILE A 52 7.03 4.56 -7.76
N GLY A 53 6.19 5.59 -7.61
CA GLY A 53 5.62 5.99 -6.32
C GLY A 53 6.52 7.02 -5.64
N VAL A 54 6.02 8.24 -5.50
CA VAL A 54 6.80 9.41 -5.04
C VAL A 54 6.27 9.95 -3.71
N ALA A 55 4.96 9.91 -3.53
CA ALA A 55 4.28 10.50 -2.38
C ALA A 55 4.79 11.93 -2.10
N GLU A 56 5.29 12.20 -0.88
CA GLU A 56 5.83 13.51 -0.52
C GLU A 56 7.21 13.83 -1.15
N GLY A 57 7.95 12.83 -1.67
CA GLY A 57 9.26 13.00 -2.29
C GLY A 57 10.44 12.91 -1.32
N GLY A 58 10.22 12.31 -0.15
CA GLY A 58 11.29 12.11 0.83
C GLY A 58 12.35 11.12 0.33
N THR A 59 11.93 10.01 -0.27
CA THR A 59 12.83 9.01 -0.87
C THR A 59 13.59 9.60 -2.07
N THR A 60 12.92 10.41 -2.91
CA THR A 60 13.56 11.15 -4.01
C THR A 60 14.75 11.98 -3.50
N LEU A 61 14.57 12.72 -2.39
CA LEU A 61 15.62 13.52 -1.78
C LEU A 61 16.75 12.68 -1.20
N VAL A 62 16.45 11.54 -0.61
CA VAL A 62 17.47 10.61 -0.08
C VAL A 62 18.31 10.03 -1.21
N ILE A 63 17.70 9.63 -2.32
CA ILE A 63 18.40 9.14 -3.52
C ILE A 63 19.36 10.22 -4.05
N ASP A 64 18.86 11.44 -4.28
CA ASP A 64 19.69 12.56 -4.77
C ASP A 64 20.87 12.84 -3.82
N THR A 65 20.62 12.83 -2.52
CA THR A 65 21.64 13.02 -1.49
C THR A 65 22.70 11.92 -1.51
N ALA A 66 22.29 10.65 -1.63
CA ALA A 66 23.21 9.53 -1.70
C ALA A 66 24.11 9.60 -2.94
N MET A 67 23.52 9.89 -4.10
CA MET A 67 24.27 10.03 -5.36
C MET A 67 25.24 11.19 -5.31
N LYS A 68 24.87 12.32 -4.69
CA LYS A 68 25.77 13.44 -4.44
C LYS A 68 26.95 13.04 -3.55
N MET A 69 26.73 12.32 -2.46
CA MET A 69 27.80 11.88 -1.56
C MET A 69 28.74 10.89 -2.23
N LEU A 70 28.25 10.10 -3.19
CA LEU A 70 29.06 9.22 -4.02
C LEU A 70 29.81 9.94 -5.15
N GLY A 71 29.48 11.20 -5.42
CA GLY A 71 30.00 11.97 -6.55
C GLY A 71 29.55 11.43 -7.91
N ILE A 72 28.44 10.68 -7.95
CA ILE A 72 27.92 10.08 -9.19
C ILE A 72 26.91 11.06 -9.80
N VAL A 73 27.18 11.48 -11.02
CA VAL A 73 26.27 12.26 -11.85
C VAL A 73 25.40 11.29 -12.63
N GLY A 74 24.10 11.51 -12.63
CA GLY A 74 23.15 10.62 -13.30
C GLY A 74 21.78 11.27 -13.43
N LYS A 75 20.80 10.44 -13.81
CA LYS A 75 19.43 10.86 -14.05
C LYS A 75 18.46 10.10 -13.14
N LEU A 76 17.47 10.82 -12.63
CA LEU A 76 16.39 10.27 -11.80
C LEU A 76 15.05 10.62 -12.43
N PHE A 77 14.28 9.59 -12.76
CA PHE A 77 12.86 9.70 -13.12
C PHE A 77 12.00 9.33 -11.93
N SER A 78 11.12 10.23 -11.51
CA SER A 78 10.18 9.98 -10.42
C SER A 78 8.75 10.01 -10.96
N ILE A 79 8.12 8.85 -10.99
CA ILE A 79 6.83 8.59 -11.64
C ILE A 79 5.75 8.39 -10.58
N ASP A 80 4.63 9.09 -10.69
CA ASP A 80 3.47 8.89 -9.83
C ASP A 80 2.19 9.12 -10.61
N ILE A 81 1.19 8.29 -10.35
CA ILE A 81 -0.13 8.43 -10.97
C ILE A 81 -0.88 9.66 -10.46
N SER A 82 -0.53 10.14 -9.28
CA SER A 82 -1.17 11.29 -8.64
C SER A 82 -0.31 12.55 -8.80
N LYS A 83 -0.97 13.68 -9.08
CA LYS A 83 -0.36 15.01 -9.05
C LYS A 83 -0.44 15.66 -7.68
N GLU A 84 -1.33 15.16 -6.85
CA GLU A 84 -1.60 15.64 -5.49
C GLU A 84 -1.24 14.54 -4.49
N LEU A 85 -0.75 14.96 -3.32
CA LEU A 85 -0.42 14.03 -2.25
C LEU A 85 -1.69 13.30 -1.77
N TYR A 86 -1.63 11.99 -1.65
CA TYR A 86 -2.79 11.15 -1.34
C TYR A 86 -3.41 11.42 0.05
N CYS A 87 -2.59 11.81 1.04
CA CYS A 87 -3.03 12.10 2.41
C CYS A 87 -3.35 13.59 2.66
N ASP A 88 -2.81 14.51 1.82
CA ASP A 88 -3.05 15.97 1.93
C ASP A 88 -3.10 16.61 0.53
N ARG A 89 -4.28 16.68 -0.06
CA ARG A 89 -4.50 17.23 -1.41
C ARG A 89 -4.18 18.73 -1.56
N THR A 90 -3.84 19.42 -0.47
CA THR A 90 -3.36 20.80 -0.54
C THR A 90 -1.90 20.88 -0.99
N LYS A 91 -1.21 19.74 -1.01
CA LYS A 91 0.19 19.61 -1.43
C LYS A 91 0.29 18.82 -2.73
N GLY A 92 1.26 19.16 -3.53
CA GLY A 92 1.59 18.38 -4.73
C GLY A 92 2.49 17.20 -4.40
N THR A 93 2.36 16.12 -5.16
CA THR A 93 3.29 14.98 -5.13
C THR A 93 4.74 15.49 -5.30
N GLY A 94 5.66 14.95 -4.52
CA GLY A 94 7.08 15.32 -4.57
C GLY A 94 7.41 16.69 -3.96
N PHE A 95 6.52 17.27 -3.14
CA PHE A 95 6.70 18.63 -2.63
C PHE A 95 7.97 18.80 -1.77
N ILE A 96 8.37 17.80 -0.99
CA ILE A 96 9.59 17.84 -0.16
C ILE A 96 10.82 18.02 -1.06
N TYR A 97 10.93 17.23 -2.12
CA TYR A 97 12.05 17.35 -3.06
C TYR A 97 12.02 18.68 -3.78
N LYS A 98 10.86 19.15 -4.25
CA LYS A 98 10.71 20.43 -4.96
C LYS A 98 11.07 21.66 -4.10
N GLU A 99 10.83 21.58 -2.80
CA GLU A 99 11.16 22.65 -1.85
C GLU A 99 12.63 22.62 -1.41
N SER A 100 13.38 21.57 -1.73
CA SER A 100 14.81 21.50 -1.43
C SER A 100 15.61 22.44 -2.35
N GLU A 101 16.63 23.12 -1.77
CA GLU A 101 17.30 24.23 -2.46
C GLU A 101 18.26 23.81 -3.60
N LYS A 102 18.77 22.57 -3.60
CA LYS A 102 19.79 22.12 -4.55
C LYS A 102 19.66 20.64 -4.87
N HIS A 103 19.48 20.35 -6.15
CA HIS A 103 19.46 18.99 -6.68
C HIS A 103 20.82 18.65 -7.32
N TRP A 104 21.23 17.39 -7.16
CA TRP A 104 22.48 16.88 -7.72
C TRP A 104 22.27 16.15 -9.04
N LEU A 105 21.21 15.35 -9.09
CA LEU A 105 20.86 14.56 -10.28
C LEU A 105 20.10 15.43 -11.31
N GLU A 106 20.24 15.10 -12.59
CA GLU A 106 19.22 15.47 -13.58
C GLU A 106 17.92 14.76 -13.21
N HIS A 107 16.89 15.54 -12.89
CA HIS A 107 15.65 14.97 -12.35
C HIS A 107 14.44 15.37 -13.19
N GLU A 108 13.54 14.39 -13.40
CA GLU A 108 12.28 14.58 -14.10
C GLU A 108 11.12 13.95 -13.32
N PHE A 109 10.09 14.78 -12.99
CA PHE A 109 8.82 14.28 -12.46
C PHE A 109 7.84 13.96 -13.58
N ILE A 110 7.28 12.73 -13.54
CA ILE A 110 6.27 12.25 -14.48
C ILE A 110 5.01 11.96 -13.68
N PHE A 111 4.06 12.89 -13.66
CA PHE A 111 2.85 12.79 -12.86
C PHE A 111 1.59 12.63 -13.72
N GLY A 112 0.65 11.79 -13.25
CA GLY A 112 -0.61 11.50 -13.90
C GLY A 112 -0.48 10.43 -15.00
N HIS A 113 0.61 9.67 -14.98
CA HIS A 113 0.90 8.57 -15.90
C HIS A 113 1.15 7.28 -15.14
N THR A 114 0.84 6.13 -15.76
CA THR A 114 1.36 4.85 -15.29
C THR A 114 2.81 4.69 -15.72
N VAL A 115 3.55 3.81 -15.04
CA VAL A 115 4.90 3.47 -15.51
C VAL A 115 4.85 2.79 -16.89
N ALA A 116 3.77 2.08 -17.22
CA ALA A 116 3.57 1.46 -18.52
C ALA A 116 3.51 2.48 -19.68
N ASP A 117 2.89 3.64 -19.44
CA ASP A 117 2.85 4.73 -20.40
C ASP A 117 4.25 5.34 -20.61
N PHE A 118 4.93 5.67 -19.51
CA PHE A 118 6.26 6.28 -19.55
C PHE A 118 7.31 5.36 -20.19
N ILE A 119 7.36 4.09 -19.79
CA ILE A 119 8.47 3.20 -20.18
C ILE A 119 8.49 2.88 -21.69
N ARG A 120 7.35 2.93 -22.37
CA ARG A 120 7.28 2.70 -23.82
C ARG A 120 7.99 3.76 -24.62
N ASP A 121 8.00 4.99 -24.14
CA ASP A 121 8.49 6.15 -24.88
C ASP A 121 9.91 6.58 -24.46
N THR A 122 10.38 6.12 -23.29
CA THR A 122 11.75 6.41 -22.83
C THR A 122 12.78 5.64 -23.66
N LYS A 123 13.89 6.33 -23.96
CA LYS A 123 15.07 5.73 -24.62
C LYS A 123 16.21 5.46 -23.63
N GLU A 124 16.00 5.82 -22.39
CA GLU A 124 17.02 5.67 -21.35
C GLU A 124 17.14 4.20 -20.93
N ILE A 125 18.35 3.79 -20.64
CA ILE A 125 18.64 2.47 -20.08
C ILE A 125 18.58 2.59 -18.56
N ILE A 126 17.50 2.10 -17.97
CA ILE A 126 17.30 2.14 -16.52
C ILE A 126 18.17 1.02 -15.89
N ASP A 127 19.03 1.39 -14.95
CA ASP A 127 19.92 0.43 -14.27
C ASP A 127 19.57 0.25 -12.78
N PHE A 128 18.65 1.07 -12.24
CA PHE A 128 18.15 0.95 -10.88
C PHE A 128 16.70 1.39 -10.78
N VAL A 129 15.88 0.60 -10.10
CA VAL A 129 14.45 0.88 -9.91
C VAL A 129 14.11 0.86 -8.43
N VAL A 130 13.34 1.84 -7.96
CA VAL A 130 12.65 1.82 -6.67
C VAL A 130 11.16 1.71 -6.96
N LEU A 131 10.51 0.68 -6.43
CA LEU A 131 9.08 0.40 -6.63
C LEU A 131 8.37 0.46 -5.28
N ASP A 132 7.57 1.51 -5.10
CA ASP A 132 6.91 1.85 -3.85
C ASP A 132 5.55 2.51 -4.14
N THR A 133 4.53 1.71 -4.55
CA THR A 133 3.26 2.26 -5.04
C THR A 133 2.09 1.99 -4.10
N THR A 134 1.22 1.04 -4.41
CA THR A 134 -0.06 0.86 -3.71
C THR A 134 -0.03 -0.19 -2.60
N HIS A 135 0.96 -1.08 -2.60
CA HIS A 135 1.16 -2.23 -1.71
C HIS A 135 0.06 -3.29 -1.76
N ILE A 136 -0.98 -3.07 -2.55
CA ILE A 136 -2.13 -3.98 -2.71
C ILE A 136 -2.23 -4.52 -4.14
N VAL A 137 -2.69 -5.78 -4.26
CA VAL A 137 -2.81 -6.45 -5.56
C VAL A 137 -3.87 -5.75 -6.43
N PRO A 138 -3.57 -5.41 -7.69
CA PRO A 138 -2.47 -5.88 -8.52
C PRO A 138 -1.26 -4.91 -8.65
N GLY A 139 -1.22 -3.78 -7.96
CA GLY A 139 -0.31 -2.64 -8.15
C GLY A 139 1.09 -3.00 -8.61
N GLU A 140 2.01 -3.27 -7.69
CA GLU A 140 3.43 -3.49 -7.98
C GLU A 140 3.68 -4.67 -8.93
N LEU A 141 2.78 -5.65 -8.99
CA LEU A 141 2.88 -6.75 -9.96
C LEU A 141 2.71 -6.23 -11.40
N LEU A 142 1.72 -5.36 -11.64
CA LEU A 142 1.49 -4.76 -12.95
C LEU A 142 2.63 -3.81 -13.33
N ASP A 143 3.06 -2.98 -12.40
CA ASP A 143 4.15 -2.03 -12.62
C ASP A 143 5.44 -2.76 -12.97
N PHE A 144 5.79 -3.80 -12.21
CA PHE A 144 6.98 -4.61 -12.50
C PHE A 144 6.89 -5.29 -13.88
N LEU A 145 5.76 -5.93 -14.20
CA LEU A 145 5.57 -6.57 -15.49
C LEU A 145 5.65 -5.57 -16.65
N ALA A 146 5.21 -4.33 -16.44
CA ALA A 146 5.32 -3.30 -17.47
C ALA A 146 6.75 -2.88 -17.75
N ILE A 147 7.61 -2.82 -16.72
CA ILE A 147 8.99 -2.33 -16.88
C ILE A 147 9.99 -3.45 -17.25
N LEU A 148 9.74 -4.69 -16.83
CA LEU A 148 10.69 -5.80 -16.99
C LEU A 148 11.24 -5.96 -18.42
N PRO A 149 10.45 -5.85 -19.51
CA PRO A 149 10.97 -5.97 -20.86
C PRO A 149 12.02 -4.93 -21.25
N TYR A 150 12.01 -3.78 -20.58
CA TYR A 150 12.88 -2.62 -20.87
C TYR A 150 14.08 -2.52 -19.95
N LEU A 151 14.18 -3.39 -18.95
CA LEU A 151 15.32 -3.45 -18.02
C LEU A 151 16.40 -4.39 -18.57
N ASN A 152 17.66 -4.13 -18.25
CA ASN A 152 18.76 -5.03 -18.59
C ASN A 152 19.03 -6.06 -17.49
N ASN A 153 19.73 -7.12 -17.82
CA ASN A 153 20.30 -8.00 -16.81
C ASN A 153 21.30 -7.21 -15.96
N GLY A 154 21.25 -7.41 -14.64
CA GLY A 154 22.01 -6.63 -13.66
C GLY A 154 21.28 -5.42 -13.11
N THR A 155 20.18 -4.96 -13.73
CA THR A 155 19.34 -3.90 -13.14
C THR A 155 18.86 -4.32 -11.76
N THR A 156 19.02 -3.46 -10.78
CA THR A 156 18.56 -3.68 -9.41
C THR A 156 17.16 -3.10 -9.23
N VAL A 157 16.24 -3.92 -8.73
CA VAL A 157 14.87 -3.50 -8.39
C VAL A 157 14.72 -3.56 -6.87
N VAL A 158 14.49 -2.42 -6.26
CA VAL A 158 14.21 -2.25 -4.83
C VAL A 158 12.71 -2.22 -4.62
N LEU A 159 12.23 -2.97 -3.65
CA LEU A 159 10.82 -3.06 -3.27
C LEU A 159 10.67 -2.56 -1.84
N HIS A 160 9.84 -1.55 -1.63
CA HIS A 160 9.42 -1.15 -0.30
C HIS A 160 8.16 -1.91 0.13
N ASP A 161 7.86 -1.93 1.41
CA ASP A 161 6.68 -2.57 2.00
C ASP A 161 6.54 -4.09 1.76
N VAL A 162 7.67 -4.79 1.62
CA VAL A 162 7.69 -6.26 1.40
C VAL A 162 7.13 -7.02 2.60
N PHE A 163 7.27 -6.50 3.80
CA PHE A 163 6.81 -7.12 5.04
C PHE A 163 5.68 -6.35 5.74
N LEU A 164 5.08 -5.38 5.08
CA LEU A 164 4.06 -4.50 5.66
C LEU A 164 2.91 -5.28 6.30
N ASN A 165 2.43 -6.33 5.67
CA ASN A 165 1.37 -7.18 6.21
C ASN A 165 1.77 -7.94 7.48
N ILE A 166 3.05 -8.27 7.65
CA ILE A 166 3.57 -8.93 8.86
C ILE A 166 3.91 -7.90 9.93
N ALA A 167 4.59 -6.83 9.56
CA ALA A 167 4.98 -5.77 10.48
C ALA A 167 3.76 -5.18 11.20
N ARG A 168 2.69 -4.92 10.46
CA ARG A 168 1.43 -4.42 11.05
C ARG A 168 0.72 -5.45 11.91
N GLY A 169 0.80 -6.74 11.59
CA GLY A 169 0.26 -7.82 12.44
C GLY A 169 1.02 -7.99 13.77
N LEU A 170 2.26 -7.47 13.86
CA LEU A 170 3.09 -7.48 15.07
C LEU A 170 3.03 -6.15 15.84
N CYS A 171 2.57 -5.07 15.22
CA CYS A 171 2.38 -3.78 15.86
C CYS A 171 1.04 -3.76 16.60
N ASN A 172 1.10 -3.49 17.90
CA ASN A 172 -0.08 -3.19 18.72
C ASN A 172 -0.64 -1.78 18.46
N ASP A 173 -0.28 -1.13 17.36
CA ASP A 173 -0.78 0.19 17.01
C ASP A 173 -2.12 0.06 16.28
N PRO A 174 -3.23 0.41 16.92
CA PRO A 174 -4.57 0.28 16.35
C PRO A 174 -4.79 1.19 15.14
N THR A 175 -3.95 2.21 14.93
CA THR A 175 -4.08 3.12 13.78
C THR A 175 -3.57 2.49 12.48
N LEU A 176 -2.76 1.43 12.57
CA LEU A 176 -2.13 0.76 11.43
C LEU A 176 -2.88 -0.46 10.91
N VAL A 177 -3.95 -0.89 11.58
CA VAL A 177 -4.62 -2.18 11.31
C VAL A 177 -5.42 -2.17 10.00
N SER A 178 -5.86 -1.02 9.53
CA SER A 178 -6.89 -0.90 8.49
C SER A 178 -6.51 -1.40 7.09
N SER A 179 -5.22 -1.59 6.79
CA SER A 179 -4.79 -2.01 5.45
C SER A 179 -3.89 -3.24 5.45
N SER A 180 -3.57 -3.77 6.61
CA SER A 180 -2.42 -4.65 6.78
C SER A 180 -2.53 -6.07 6.18
N PRO A 181 -3.63 -6.82 6.26
CA PRO A 181 -3.65 -8.18 5.72
C PRO A 181 -3.51 -8.22 4.20
N TRP A 182 -3.92 -7.15 3.53
CA TRP A 182 -4.03 -7.06 2.09
C TRP A 182 -2.86 -6.31 1.43
N SER A 183 -1.97 -5.72 2.21
CA SER A 183 -0.74 -5.09 1.72
C SER A 183 0.30 -6.17 1.41
N ILE A 184 0.03 -6.99 0.40
CA ILE A 184 0.83 -8.18 0.04
C ILE A 184 1.41 -8.13 -1.37
N ALA A 185 1.10 -7.12 -2.18
CA ALA A 185 1.51 -7.10 -3.58
C ALA A 185 3.02 -7.15 -3.75
N THR A 186 3.76 -6.32 -3.02
CA THR A 186 5.22 -6.29 -3.01
C THR A 186 5.82 -7.61 -2.55
N LYS A 187 5.24 -8.23 -1.52
CA LYS A 187 5.67 -9.55 -1.03
C LYS A 187 5.41 -10.66 -2.06
N LEU A 188 4.24 -10.63 -2.72
CA LEU A 188 3.94 -11.57 -3.80
C LEU A 188 4.93 -11.41 -4.96
N LEU A 189 5.20 -10.18 -5.37
CA LEU A 189 6.21 -9.88 -6.38
C LEU A 189 7.57 -10.44 -5.97
N TYR A 190 8.08 -10.06 -4.80
CA TYR A 190 9.37 -10.53 -4.29
C TYR A 190 9.45 -12.06 -4.22
N SER A 191 8.36 -12.74 -3.87
CA SER A 191 8.30 -14.19 -3.78
C SER A 191 8.26 -14.88 -5.14
N SER A 192 7.63 -14.23 -6.15
CA SER A 192 7.41 -14.80 -7.48
C SER A 192 8.58 -14.60 -8.43
N VAL A 193 9.37 -13.55 -8.25
CA VAL A 193 10.54 -13.30 -9.10
C VAL A 193 11.69 -14.26 -8.75
N SER A 194 12.43 -14.65 -9.79
CA SER A 194 13.71 -15.35 -9.66
C SER A 194 14.87 -14.39 -9.88
N GLY A 195 16.03 -14.70 -9.39
CA GLY A 195 17.23 -13.88 -9.53
C GLY A 195 18.04 -13.78 -8.24
N ILE A 196 18.98 -12.84 -8.21
CA ILE A 196 19.80 -12.57 -7.01
C ILE A 196 18.98 -11.68 -6.09
N LYS A 197 18.64 -12.17 -4.90
CA LYS A 197 17.82 -11.44 -3.94
C LYS A 197 18.66 -10.84 -2.83
N TYR A 198 18.34 -9.59 -2.48
CA TYR A 198 18.89 -8.87 -1.33
C TYR A 198 17.83 -8.78 -0.24
N SER A 199 18.25 -8.99 0.98
CA SER A 199 17.40 -8.72 2.15
C SER A 199 18.25 -8.10 3.23
N SER A 200 17.66 -7.22 4.02
CA SER A 200 18.28 -6.76 5.25
C SER A 200 18.24 -7.83 6.32
N GLU A 201 19.17 -7.78 7.25
CA GLU A 201 19.01 -8.44 8.53
C GLU A 201 18.00 -7.65 9.39
N LYS A 202 17.53 -8.26 10.48
CA LYS A 202 16.80 -7.54 11.50
C LYS A 202 17.60 -6.31 11.93
N ASN A 203 16.94 -5.19 12.13
CA ASN A 203 17.57 -4.02 12.72
C ASN A 203 18.03 -4.33 14.15
N ASN A 204 18.72 -3.38 14.82
CA ASN A 204 19.20 -3.54 16.19
C ASN A 204 18.08 -3.74 17.22
N SER A 205 16.83 -3.33 16.90
CA SER A 205 15.65 -3.58 17.74
C SER A 205 15.02 -4.96 17.51
N GLY A 206 15.52 -5.74 16.57
CA GLY A 206 14.99 -7.06 16.24
C GLY A 206 13.81 -7.05 15.28
N GLU A 207 13.44 -5.88 14.74
CA GLU A 207 12.39 -5.71 13.77
C GLU A 207 12.89 -6.00 12.35
N TYR A 208 11.98 -6.42 11.48
CA TYR A 208 12.30 -6.61 10.06
C TYR A 208 12.30 -5.26 9.37
N VAL A 209 13.36 -5.00 8.60
CA VAL A 209 13.39 -3.87 7.67
C VAL A 209 12.41 -4.17 6.55
N ASN A 210 11.52 -3.23 6.27
CA ASN A 210 10.36 -3.41 5.39
C ASN A 210 10.69 -3.20 3.90
N ILE A 211 11.94 -3.46 3.54
CA ILE A 211 12.52 -3.26 2.21
C ILE A 211 13.31 -4.48 1.78
N SER A 212 13.32 -4.77 0.50
CA SER A 212 14.11 -5.83 -0.13
C SER A 212 14.45 -5.43 -1.55
N ALA A 213 15.33 -6.21 -2.20
CA ALA A 213 15.66 -5.97 -3.60
C ALA A 213 16.00 -7.27 -4.32
N PHE A 214 16.02 -7.21 -5.65
CA PHE A 214 16.56 -8.28 -6.49
C PHE A 214 17.21 -7.70 -7.74
N GLU A 215 18.10 -8.47 -8.35
CA GLU A 215 18.69 -8.15 -9.66
C GLU A 215 17.95 -8.92 -10.76
N ILE A 216 17.70 -8.22 -11.86
CA ILE A 216 17.20 -8.84 -13.09
C ILE A 216 18.28 -9.75 -13.68
N THR A 217 17.89 -10.97 -13.96
CA THR A 217 18.74 -11.98 -14.59
C THR A 217 17.98 -12.65 -15.74
N GLU A 218 18.66 -13.45 -16.54
CA GLU A 218 17.99 -14.29 -17.54
C GLU A 218 16.91 -15.16 -16.91
N GLN A 219 17.19 -15.73 -15.74
CA GLN A 219 16.21 -16.54 -15.01
C GLN A 219 14.97 -15.73 -14.58
N THR A 220 15.12 -14.43 -14.27
CA THR A 220 13.98 -13.56 -13.98
C THR A 220 13.02 -13.49 -15.17
N ARG A 221 13.58 -13.42 -16.39
CA ARG A 221 12.80 -13.35 -17.64
C ARG A 221 12.18 -14.69 -18.00
N GLU A 222 12.97 -15.77 -17.95
CA GLU A 222 12.49 -17.13 -18.22
C GLU A 222 11.33 -17.55 -17.30
N GLN A 223 11.31 -17.04 -16.08
CA GLN A 223 10.32 -17.37 -15.06
C GLN A 223 9.28 -16.27 -14.81
N VAL A 224 9.16 -15.32 -15.71
CA VAL A 224 8.19 -14.21 -15.57
C VAL A 224 6.74 -14.68 -15.44
N TYR A 225 6.44 -15.86 -16.00
CA TYR A 225 5.15 -16.53 -15.83
C TYR A 225 4.70 -16.63 -14.38
N ASN A 226 5.64 -16.81 -13.43
CA ASN A 226 5.30 -16.86 -12.00
C ASN A 226 4.71 -15.54 -11.49
N VAL A 227 5.13 -14.40 -12.04
CA VAL A 227 4.59 -13.08 -11.69
C VAL A 227 3.20 -12.90 -12.29
N PHE A 228 2.99 -13.33 -13.54
CA PHE A 228 1.66 -13.37 -14.14
C PHE A 228 0.71 -14.30 -13.36
N PHE A 229 1.23 -15.45 -12.90
CA PHE A 229 0.44 -16.36 -12.07
C PHE A 229 0.07 -15.71 -10.72
N ALA A 230 0.95 -14.90 -10.12
CA ALA A 230 0.65 -14.15 -8.91
C ALA A 230 -0.49 -13.15 -9.10
N LEU A 231 -0.74 -12.62 -10.31
CA LEU A 231 -1.91 -11.78 -10.60
C LEU A 231 -3.24 -12.52 -10.45
N THR A 232 -3.26 -13.86 -10.43
CA THR A 232 -4.50 -14.63 -10.21
C THR A 232 -5.01 -14.57 -8.77
N HIS A 233 -4.22 -14.01 -7.85
CA HIS A 233 -4.73 -13.68 -6.50
C HIS A 233 -5.88 -12.68 -6.57
N THR A 234 -6.68 -12.63 -5.50
CA THR A 234 -7.77 -11.65 -5.40
C THR A 234 -7.22 -10.22 -5.40
N TRP A 235 -7.72 -9.39 -6.32
CA TRP A 235 -7.35 -7.99 -6.40
C TRP A 235 -8.13 -7.16 -5.37
N GLN A 236 -7.47 -6.28 -4.67
CA GLN A 236 -8.09 -5.36 -3.73
C GLN A 236 -8.77 -4.19 -4.45
N TYR A 237 -8.31 -3.86 -5.67
CA TYR A 237 -8.95 -2.86 -6.53
C TYR A 237 -8.85 -3.30 -8.00
N ILE A 238 -9.70 -2.74 -8.85
CA ILE A 238 -9.58 -2.86 -10.29
C ILE A 238 -9.00 -1.53 -10.80
N PRO A 239 -7.83 -1.54 -11.46
CA PRO A 239 -7.32 -0.33 -12.10
C PRO A 239 -8.34 0.25 -13.09
N ALA A 240 -8.32 1.57 -13.30
CA ALA A 240 -9.19 2.22 -14.28
C ALA A 240 -8.95 1.67 -15.70
N ASP A 241 -9.97 1.70 -16.54
CA ASP A 241 -9.87 1.10 -17.88
C ASP A 241 -8.73 1.69 -18.73
N TRP A 242 -8.42 2.96 -18.57
CA TRP A 242 -7.29 3.58 -19.25
C TRP A 242 -5.94 3.01 -18.77
N GLN A 243 -5.77 2.77 -17.46
CA GLN A 243 -4.57 2.13 -16.90
C GLN A 243 -4.42 0.70 -17.40
N ILE A 244 -5.53 -0.06 -17.39
CA ILE A 244 -5.57 -1.42 -17.96
C ILE A 244 -5.16 -1.39 -19.43
N GLY A 245 -5.62 -0.39 -20.20
CA GLY A 245 -5.25 -0.19 -21.58
C GLY A 245 -3.74 -0.03 -21.78
N GLU A 246 -3.08 0.77 -20.94
CA GLU A 246 -1.64 0.97 -20.99
C GLU A 246 -0.85 -0.33 -20.68
N TYR A 247 -1.24 -1.08 -19.65
CA TYR A 247 -0.62 -2.38 -19.36
C TYR A 247 -0.82 -3.37 -20.50
N LYS A 248 -2.03 -3.44 -21.08
CA LYS A 248 -2.32 -4.33 -22.23
C LYS A 248 -1.46 -4.02 -23.45
N MET A 249 -1.19 -2.74 -23.73
CA MET A 249 -0.32 -2.36 -24.83
C MET A 249 1.11 -2.88 -24.64
N VAL A 250 1.65 -2.79 -23.43
CA VAL A 250 2.96 -3.36 -23.14
C VAL A 250 2.91 -4.88 -23.20
N PHE A 251 1.96 -5.50 -22.51
CA PHE A 251 1.92 -6.96 -22.38
C PHE A 251 1.70 -7.64 -23.72
N GLY A 252 0.80 -7.13 -24.54
CA GLY A 252 0.52 -7.66 -25.87
C GLY A 252 1.70 -7.57 -26.85
N LYS A 253 2.61 -6.61 -26.62
CA LYS A 253 3.80 -6.44 -27.46
C LYS A 253 4.99 -7.27 -26.97
N GLU A 254 5.19 -7.35 -25.64
CA GLU A 254 6.44 -7.79 -25.03
C GLU A 254 6.39 -9.22 -24.46
N TYR A 255 5.18 -9.78 -24.27
CA TYR A 255 5.00 -11.11 -23.67
C TYR A 255 4.24 -12.06 -24.61
N ASP A 256 4.46 -13.36 -24.39
CA ASP A 256 3.80 -14.41 -25.15
C ASP A 256 2.28 -14.52 -24.86
N ASP A 257 1.60 -15.33 -25.67
CA ASP A 257 0.16 -15.55 -25.55
C ASP A 257 -0.25 -16.20 -24.21
N GLU A 258 0.64 -16.97 -23.58
CA GLU A 258 0.33 -17.64 -22.31
C GLU A 258 0.28 -16.64 -21.17
N CYS A 259 1.28 -15.77 -21.06
CA CYS A 259 1.33 -14.66 -20.12
C CYS A 259 0.12 -13.71 -20.31
N ASN A 260 -0.19 -13.36 -21.54
CA ASN A 260 -1.34 -12.51 -21.85
C ASN A 260 -2.67 -13.17 -21.48
N ARG A 261 -2.84 -14.48 -21.71
CA ARG A 261 -4.03 -15.22 -21.28
C ARG A 261 -4.18 -15.24 -19.76
N LEU A 262 -3.08 -15.37 -19.00
CA LEU A 262 -3.12 -15.30 -17.54
C LEU A 262 -3.57 -13.92 -17.04
N PHE A 263 -3.04 -12.86 -17.65
CA PHE A 263 -3.46 -11.50 -17.31
C PHE A 263 -4.95 -11.28 -17.56
N GLU A 264 -5.45 -11.67 -18.77
CA GLU A 264 -6.87 -11.54 -19.07
C GLU A 264 -7.75 -12.38 -18.13
N TYR A 265 -7.32 -13.60 -17.81
CA TYR A 265 -8.01 -14.45 -16.84
C TYR A 265 -8.07 -13.79 -15.45
N ALA A 266 -6.94 -13.26 -14.96
CA ALA A 266 -6.87 -12.57 -13.68
C ALA A 266 -7.80 -11.35 -13.66
N LEU A 267 -7.74 -10.52 -14.69
CA LEU A 267 -8.57 -9.32 -14.83
C LEU A 267 -10.05 -9.65 -14.83
N GLU A 268 -10.49 -10.57 -15.72
CA GLU A 268 -11.90 -10.91 -15.86
C GLU A 268 -12.44 -11.62 -14.61
N SER A 269 -11.65 -12.49 -13.99
CA SER A 269 -12.03 -13.15 -12.75
C SER A 269 -12.22 -12.13 -11.63
N ASN A 270 -11.29 -11.19 -11.46
CA ASN A 270 -11.37 -10.18 -10.43
C ASN A 270 -12.47 -9.15 -10.70
N LYS A 271 -12.72 -8.75 -11.96
CA LYS A 271 -13.90 -7.95 -12.31
C LYS A 271 -15.22 -8.63 -11.92
N LYS A 272 -15.33 -9.96 -12.13
CA LYS A 272 -16.51 -10.74 -11.72
C LYS A 272 -16.65 -10.81 -10.21
N ILE A 273 -15.54 -11.07 -9.49
CA ILE A 273 -15.50 -11.05 -8.03
C ILE A 273 -15.99 -9.68 -7.54
N LYS A 274 -15.41 -8.59 -8.00
CA LYS A 274 -15.79 -7.22 -7.60
C LYS A 274 -17.25 -6.88 -7.91
N LYS A 275 -17.78 -7.30 -9.03
CA LYS A 275 -19.19 -7.11 -9.39
C LYS A 275 -20.13 -7.87 -8.46
N ASN A 276 -19.71 -9.05 -8.01
CA ASN A 276 -20.50 -9.91 -7.12
C ASN A 276 -20.27 -9.58 -5.63
N GLU A 277 -19.15 -8.94 -5.31
CA GLU A 277 -18.74 -8.53 -3.97
C GLU A 277 -19.39 -7.22 -3.51
N SER A 278 -20.60 -6.91 -3.95
CA SER A 278 -21.35 -5.78 -3.38
C SER A 278 -21.53 -5.88 -1.86
N TYR A 279 -21.22 -7.03 -1.29
CA TYR A 279 -21.32 -7.35 0.13
C TYR A 279 -19.99 -7.29 0.89
N TYR A 280 -18.84 -7.29 0.20
CA TYR A 280 -17.56 -7.44 0.87
C TYR A 280 -16.72 -6.20 0.69
N ASN A 281 -16.39 -5.53 1.77
CA ASN A 281 -15.33 -4.53 1.71
C ASN A 281 -14.00 -5.25 1.50
N ASN A 282 -13.11 -4.63 0.76
CA ASN A 282 -11.82 -5.21 0.37
C ASN A 282 -10.85 -5.47 1.53
N GLN A 283 -11.27 -5.21 2.76
CA GLN A 283 -10.41 -5.23 3.94
C GLN A 283 -10.81 -6.30 4.95
N GLY A 284 -11.77 -7.14 4.62
CA GLY A 284 -12.20 -8.24 5.50
C GLY A 284 -13.01 -7.83 6.74
N PHE A 285 -13.40 -6.56 6.84
CA PHE A 285 -14.29 -6.09 7.89
C PHE A 285 -15.71 -6.01 7.35
N HIS A 286 -16.61 -6.73 8.00
CA HIS A 286 -18.02 -6.79 7.61
C HIS A 286 -18.92 -6.57 8.81
N ILE A 287 -20.14 -6.11 8.52
CA ILE A 287 -21.20 -6.14 9.55
C ILE A 287 -21.44 -7.59 9.97
N PRO A 288 -21.71 -7.85 11.26
CA PRO A 288 -21.96 -9.19 11.74
C PRO A 288 -23.37 -9.65 11.32
N PHE A 289 -23.57 -9.99 10.03
CA PHE A 289 -24.85 -10.38 9.43
C PHE A 289 -25.57 -11.50 10.19
N ARG A 290 -24.85 -12.36 10.91
CA ARG A 290 -25.45 -13.44 11.70
C ARG A 290 -26.14 -12.93 12.97
N GLU A 291 -25.73 -11.76 13.46
CA GLU A 291 -26.24 -11.17 14.70
C GLU A 291 -27.27 -10.07 14.42
N ILE A 292 -27.34 -9.55 13.20
CA ILE A 292 -28.23 -8.46 12.80
C ILE A 292 -29.37 -9.02 11.95
N SER A 293 -30.60 -8.76 12.36
CA SER A 293 -31.77 -9.12 11.54
C SER A 293 -31.91 -8.16 10.36
N TYR A 294 -32.39 -8.66 9.23
CA TYR A 294 -32.68 -7.82 8.07
C TYR A 294 -33.63 -6.67 8.42
N ASN A 295 -33.33 -5.48 7.87
CA ASN A 295 -34.09 -4.24 8.08
C ASN A 295 -34.07 -3.67 9.52
N SER A 296 -33.16 -4.13 10.38
CA SER A 296 -33.00 -3.59 11.73
C SER A 296 -32.47 -2.16 11.75
N LYS A 297 -32.78 -1.48 12.85
CA LYS A 297 -32.23 -0.17 13.20
C LYS A 297 -30.90 -0.37 13.96
N VAL A 298 -29.82 0.16 13.45
CA VAL A 298 -28.49 0.03 14.04
C VAL A 298 -27.99 1.40 14.47
N LEU A 299 -27.55 1.52 15.72
CA LEU A 299 -26.73 2.63 16.16
C LEU A 299 -25.25 2.26 15.94
N LEU A 300 -24.55 3.05 15.12
CA LEU A 300 -23.13 2.85 14.83
C LEU A 300 -22.28 3.71 15.77
N TYR A 301 -21.42 3.06 16.55
CA TYR A 301 -20.50 3.72 17.48
C TYR A 301 -19.07 3.63 16.95
N GLY A 302 -18.43 4.79 16.73
CA GLY A 302 -17.10 4.93 16.14
C GLY A 302 -17.18 5.45 14.71
N ALA A 303 -16.46 6.53 14.41
CA ALA A 303 -16.42 7.19 13.10
C ALA A 303 -14.98 7.24 12.52
N GLY A 304 -14.11 6.37 13.03
CA GLY A 304 -12.80 6.07 12.46
C GLY A 304 -12.91 5.33 11.13
N MET A 305 -11.82 4.76 10.67
CA MET A 305 -11.79 4.07 9.38
C MET A 305 -12.78 2.89 9.33
N LEU A 306 -12.76 2.03 10.34
CA LEU A 306 -13.69 0.90 10.42
C LEU A 306 -15.16 1.36 10.40
N GLY A 307 -15.50 2.40 11.18
CA GLY A 307 -16.86 2.94 11.18
C GLY A 307 -17.31 3.44 9.81
N ARG A 308 -16.42 4.08 9.05
CA ARG A 308 -16.69 4.55 7.68
C ARG A 308 -16.90 3.40 6.70
N LEU A 309 -16.10 2.34 6.82
CA LEU A 309 -16.25 1.14 6.00
C LEU A 309 -17.59 0.45 6.26
N ILE A 310 -17.93 0.24 7.52
CA ILE A 310 -19.19 -0.37 7.93
C ILE A 310 -20.39 0.50 7.53
N PHE A 311 -20.31 1.81 7.72
CA PHE A 311 -21.38 2.74 7.28
C PHE A 311 -21.59 2.65 5.76
N ARG A 312 -20.51 2.59 4.99
CA ARG A 312 -20.57 2.41 3.54
C ARG A 312 -21.22 1.08 3.18
N GLU A 313 -20.79 -0.04 3.80
CA GLU A 313 -21.35 -1.36 3.57
C GLU A 313 -22.85 -1.41 3.85
N ILE A 314 -23.30 -0.83 4.98
CA ILE A 314 -24.72 -0.75 5.31
C ILE A 314 -25.49 0.04 4.25
N ASN A 315 -24.93 1.15 3.78
CA ASN A 315 -25.56 1.97 2.75
C ASN A 315 -25.61 1.31 1.37
N GLU A 316 -24.61 0.52 1.03
CA GLU A 316 -24.55 -0.21 -0.25
C GLU A 316 -25.46 -1.43 -0.25
N THR A 317 -25.42 -2.23 0.83
CA THR A 317 -26.20 -3.47 0.95
C THR A 317 -27.67 -3.24 1.28
N LYS A 318 -28.00 -2.13 1.96
CA LYS A 318 -29.34 -1.86 2.51
C LYS A 318 -29.87 -2.97 3.42
N TYR A 319 -28.96 -3.79 3.98
CA TYR A 319 -29.33 -4.90 4.83
C TYR A 319 -29.98 -4.44 6.14
N CYS A 320 -29.44 -3.40 6.74
CA CYS A 320 -29.99 -2.72 7.89
C CYS A 320 -29.89 -1.19 7.67
N ARG A 321 -30.30 -0.39 8.64
CA ARG A 321 -30.22 1.08 8.54
C ARG A 321 -29.54 1.67 9.76
N VAL A 322 -28.60 2.61 9.54
CA VAL A 322 -28.00 3.39 10.60
C VAL A 322 -29.00 4.48 11.00
N VAL A 323 -29.43 4.48 12.26
CA VAL A 323 -30.37 5.47 12.82
C VAL A 323 -29.65 6.58 13.58
N ALA A 324 -28.44 6.33 14.05
CA ALA A 324 -27.48 7.32 14.52
C ALA A 324 -26.06 6.82 14.32
N TRP A 325 -25.15 7.73 14.08
CA TRP A 325 -23.72 7.45 13.99
C TRP A 325 -22.98 8.34 14.98
N VAL A 326 -22.40 7.75 16.01
CA VAL A 326 -21.83 8.48 17.14
C VAL A 326 -20.33 8.25 17.29
N ASP A 327 -19.62 9.28 17.75
CA ASP A 327 -18.20 9.19 18.07
C ASP A 327 -17.85 10.14 19.21
N ARG A 328 -16.86 9.76 20.03
CA ARG A 328 -16.36 10.61 21.12
C ARG A 328 -15.83 11.96 20.62
N ASN A 329 -15.26 11.97 19.42
CA ASN A 329 -14.67 13.15 18.79
C ASN A 329 -15.65 13.85 17.82
N TYR A 330 -16.97 13.65 17.96
CA TYR A 330 -18.01 14.13 17.06
C TYR A 330 -17.89 15.61 16.70
N GLU A 331 -17.46 16.47 17.63
CA GLU A 331 -17.29 17.92 17.42
C GLU A 331 -16.25 18.26 16.35
N LYS A 332 -15.27 17.36 16.13
CA LYS A 332 -14.20 17.51 15.12
C LYS A 332 -14.50 16.78 13.81
N MET A 333 -15.66 16.14 13.74
CA MET A 333 -16.08 15.33 12.60
C MET A 333 -17.23 16.00 11.85
N GLY A 334 -17.59 15.49 10.68
CA GLY A 334 -18.69 16.05 9.88
C GLY A 334 -20.05 16.01 10.61
N SER A 335 -20.98 16.84 10.20
CA SER A 335 -22.30 17.05 10.83
C SER A 335 -23.20 15.81 10.93
N GLN A 336 -22.85 14.72 10.25
CA GLN A 336 -23.53 13.43 10.33
C GLN A 336 -23.12 12.58 11.52
N ILE A 337 -22.07 12.97 12.25
CA ILE A 337 -21.56 12.26 13.43
C ILE A 337 -22.11 12.96 14.67
N GLU A 338 -22.75 12.20 15.53
CA GLU A 338 -23.47 12.71 16.67
C GLU A 338 -22.74 12.41 18.00
N ASN A 339 -23.19 13.07 19.06
CA ASN A 339 -22.69 12.85 20.41
C ASN A 339 -23.02 11.42 20.87
N PRO A 340 -22.10 10.68 21.53
CA PRO A 340 -22.37 9.37 22.12
C PRO A 340 -23.56 9.28 23.07
N GLU A 341 -24.01 10.39 23.62
CA GLU A 341 -25.23 10.45 24.45
C GLU A 341 -26.52 10.04 23.70
N MET A 342 -26.46 10.03 22.35
CA MET A 342 -27.56 9.54 21.52
C MET A 342 -27.85 8.05 21.74
N VAL A 343 -26.88 7.26 22.19
CA VAL A 343 -27.06 5.86 22.59
C VAL A 343 -28.21 5.69 23.61
N PHE A 344 -28.43 6.67 24.45
CA PHE A 344 -29.43 6.65 25.52
C PHE A 344 -30.72 7.41 25.17
N LYS A 345 -30.82 8.00 23.99
CA LYS A 345 -31.91 8.92 23.63
C LYS A 345 -32.79 8.47 22.48
N ILE A 346 -32.33 7.55 21.65
CA ILE A 346 -33.04 7.13 20.46
C ILE A 346 -33.39 5.63 20.52
N ASP A 347 -34.33 5.22 19.66
CA ASP A 347 -34.77 3.84 19.55
C ASP A 347 -33.96 3.11 18.46
N TYR A 348 -33.39 1.96 18.80
CA TYR A 348 -32.65 1.06 17.92
C TYR A 348 -32.72 -0.39 18.41
N ASP A 349 -32.46 -1.30 17.48
CA ASP A 349 -32.44 -2.73 17.77
C ASP A 349 -31.05 -3.18 18.26
N PHE A 350 -29.98 -2.67 17.62
CA PHE A 350 -28.61 -3.06 17.90
C PHE A 350 -27.65 -1.86 18.00
N VAL A 351 -26.59 -2.05 18.79
CA VAL A 351 -25.42 -1.15 18.84
C VAL A 351 -24.23 -1.88 18.21
N LEU A 352 -23.69 -1.34 17.15
CA LEU A 352 -22.50 -1.81 16.47
C LEU A 352 -21.31 -0.92 16.82
N ILE A 353 -20.40 -1.42 17.64
CA ILE A 353 -19.19 -0.69 18.04
C ILE A 353 -18.10 -1.00 17.01
N ALA A 354 -17.89 -0.06 16.09
CA ALA A 354 -16.92 -0.13 15.01
C ALA A 354 -15.55 0.40 15.46
N ILE A 355 -14.92 -0.32 16.36
CA ILE A 355 -13.59 -0.04 16.94
C ILE A 355 -12.75 -1.32 16.80
N GLU A 356 -11.61 -1.22 16.13
CA GLU A 356 -10.74 -2.36 15.80
C GLU A 356 -10.01 -2.91 17.03
N ASP A 357 -9.52 -2.03 17.90
CA ASP A 357 -8.82 -2.43 19.11
C ASP A 357 -9.80 -3.06 20.11
N ILE A 358 -9.57 -4.33 20.42
CA ILE A 358 -10.43 -5.10 21.33
C ILE A 358 -10.47 -4.52 22.73
N SER A 359 -9.39 -3.92 23.21
CA SER A 359 -9.32 -3.34 24.57
C SER A 359 -10.16 -2.06 24.64
N VAL A 360 -10.12 -1.24 23.60
CA VAL A 360 -10.95 -0.03 23.46
C VAL A 360 -12.39 -0.41 23.27
N TYR A 361 -12.70 -1.40 22.40
CA TYR A 361 -14.05 -1.95 22.26
C TYR A 361 -14.61 -2.41 23.60
N GLN A 362 -13.85 -3.20 24.36
CA GLN A 362 -14.29 -3.69 25.68
C GLN A 362 -14.52 -2.56 26.68
N SER A 363 -13.67 -1.54 26.64
CA SER A 363 -13.82 -0.36 27.51
C SER A 363 -15.08 0.43 27.18
N VAL A 364 -15.37 0.64 25.90
CA VAL A 364 -16.60 1.32 25.46
C VAL A 364 -17.83 0.46 25.80
N ARG A 365 -17.79 -0.82 25.48
CA ARG A 365 -18.86 -1.76 25.81
C ARG A 365 -19.20 -1.75 27.30
N LYS A 366 -18.18 -1.84 28.16
CA LYS A 366 -18.32 -1.80 29.61
C LYS A 366 -18.96 -0.49 30.07
N ALA A 367 -18.45 0.66 29.61
CA ALA A 367 -18.98 1.96 29.99
C ALA A 367 -20.45 2.16 29.59
N LEU A 368 -20.88 1.60 28.44
CA LEU A 368 -22.27 1.66 27.99
C LEU A 368 -23.17 0.79 28.89
N ILE A 369 -22.74 -0.44 29.21
CA ILE A 369 -23.52 -1.38 30.05
C ILE A 369 -23.61 -0.88 31.50
N GLU A 370 -22.57 -0.28 32.05
CA GLU A 370 -22.60 0.32 33.40
C GLU A 370 -23.64 1.45 33.53
N ARG A 371 -23.98 2.10 32.43
CA ARG A 371 -25.00 3.17 32.42
C ARG A 371 -26.42 2.65 32.12
N ASP A 372 -26.54 1.59 31.33
CA ASP A 372 -27.80 0.89 31.04
C ASP A 372 -27.52 -0.59 30.77
N ASP A 373 -27.87 -1.44 31.72
CA ASP A 373 -27.65 -2.90 31.67
C ASP A 373 -28.42 -3.59 30.52
N LYS A 374 -29.49 -2.99 30.03
CA LYS A 374 -30.27 -3.50 28.88
C LYS A 374 -29.45 -3.48 27.58
N LEU A 375 -28.40 -2.67 27.50
CA LEU A 375 -27.53 -2.58 26.33
C LEU A 375 -26.69 -3.84 26.15
N GLU A 376 -26.48 -4.64 27.19
CA GLU A 376 -25.72 -5.88 27.07
C GLU A 376 -26.26 -6.81 26.00
N LYS A 377 -27.58 -6.86 25.83
CA LYS A 377 -28.27 -7.69 24.84
C LYS A 377 -28.35 -7.04 23.45
N LYS A 378 -28.08 -5.76 23.34
CA LYS A 378 -28.14 -5.00 22.08
C LYS A 378 -26.78 -4.79 21.45
N ILE A 379 -25.69 -4.80 22.24
CA ILE A 379 -24.33 -4.60 21.73
C ILE A 379 -23.87 -5.88 21.03
N LEU A 380 -23.54 -5.73 19.75
CA LEU A 380 -23.05 -6.80 18.90
C LEU A 380 -21.62 -7.20 19.25
N SER A 381 -21.21 -8.37 18.80
CA SER A 381 -19.84 -8.86 18.96
C SER A 381 -18.82 -7.91 18.35
N HIS A 382 -17.59 -7.98 18.83
CA HIS A 382 -16.49 -7.23 18.26
C HIS A 382 -16.26 -7.60 16.79
N ILE A 383 -16.17 -6.59 15.94
CA ILE A 383 -15.86 -6.82 14.52
C ILE A 383 -14.39 -7.25 14.43
N SER A 384 -14.17 -8.51 14.09
CA SER A 384 -12.86 -9.07 13.80
C SER A 384 -12.73 -9.37 12.32
N ILE A 385 -11.49 -9.40 11.83
CA ILE A 385 -11.20 -9.89 10.49
C ILE A 385 -11.52 -11.39 10.47
N HIS A 386 -12.49 -11.78 9.67
CA HIS A 386 -12.73 -13.18 9.37
C HIS A 386 -11.99 -13.52 8.07
N PHE A 387 -11.01 -14.41 8.19
CA PHE A 387 -10.31 -15.02 7.06
C PHE A 387 -11.17 -16.10 6.42
#